data_71ff3e7fbb615a6499bc0f78de2c5236
#
_entry.id   71ff3e7fbb615a6499bc0f78de2c5236
#
_cell.length_a   1.000
_cell.length_b   1.000
_cell.length_c   1.000
_cell.angle_alpha   90.00
_cell.angle_beta   90.00
_cell.angle_gamma   90.00
#
_symmetry.space_group_name_H-M   'P 1'
#
loop_
_entity.id
_entity.type
_entity.pdbx_description
1 polymer ?
#
loop_
_entity_poly.entity_id
_entity_poly.type
_entity_poly.pdbx_seq_one_letter_code
_entity_poly.pdbx_strand_id
1 'polypeptide(L)'
;AAPAMVLAGLVQFHDARTTLVWPGGIVWPLAWALHWATLHAVEASVVDGERGADGERMPAPSWLRDVHTASAVALVAWASWEASEWAGRVTPRGSAWIACAAALPATAGLAATLWPRAMSWWPFARFPDAYAKHAGWIVASALAAWFVGTNVVSPGSAAPLRWLPVANPLDVTLAAALVAVVGWARAHSGMPQAAREHWLGGALFVAGNGFLLRVAHHWGGVPWRLSSLLADKTVQAALTLAW
;
A
#
# COMPACT_ATOMS: atom_id res chain seq x y z
N ALA A 1 6.66 -18.09 -16.59
CA ALA A 1 5.27 -17.62 -16.32
C ALA A 1 5.20 -16.10 -16.03
N ALA A 2 6.00 -15.55 -15.10
CA ALA A 2 5.92 -14.15 -14.70
C ALA A 2 6.05 -13.11 -15.87
N PRO A 3 7.02 -13.22 -16.80
CA PRO A 3 7.11 -12.27 -17.92
C PRO A 3 5.88 -12.31 -18.85
N ALA A 4 5.33 -13.48 -19.08
CA ALA A 4 4.13 -13.63 -19.91
C ALA A 4 2.89 -13.03 -19.23
N MET A 5 2.78 -13.14 -17.92
CA MET A 5 1.71 -12.48 -17.13
C MET A 5 1.83 -10.96 -17.19
N VAL A 6 3.04 -10.42 -17.07
CA VAL A 6 3.26 -8.97 -17.18
C VAL A 6 2.89 -8.46 -18.57
N LEU A 7 3.30 -9.16 -19.64
CA LEU A 7 2.95 -8.80 -21.01
C LEU A 7 1.43 -8.89 -21.28
N ALA A 8 0.79 -9.97 -20.85
CA ALA A 8 -0.66 -10.10 -20.96
C ALA A 8 -1.40 -9.00 -20.17
N GLY A 9 -0.90 -8.66 -18.98
CA GLY A 9 -1.42 -7.55 -18.18
C GLY A 9 -1.28 -6.21 -18.87
N LEU A 10 -0.14 -5.92 -19.49
CA LEU A 10 0.08 -4.67 -20.23
C LEU A 10 -0.83 -4.53 -21.44
N VAL A 11 -1.09 -5.64 -22.18
CA VAL A 11 -2.01 -5.62 -23.34
C VAL A 11 -3.44 -5.41 -22.87
N GLN A 12 -3.91 -6.14 -21.87
CA GLN A 12 -5.25 -5.98 -21.33
C GLN A 12 -5.48 -4.61 -20.68
N PHE A 13 -4.42 -4.06 -20.08
CA PHE A 13 -4.38 -2.73 -19.49
C PHE A 13 -4.63 -1.63 -20.51
N HIS A 14 -4.07 -1.74 -21.72
CA HIS A 14 -4.25 -0.74 -22.79
C HIS A 14 -5.72 -0.56 -23.15
N ASP A 15 -6.49 -1.63 -23.16
CA ASP A 15 -7.88 -1.61 -23.62
C ASP A 15 -8.91 -1.38 -22.51
N ALA A 16 -8.72 -1.94 -21.32
CA ALA A 16 -9.76 -1.98 -20.29
C ALA A 16 -9.43 -1.25 -18.96
N ARG A 17 -8.21 -0.77 -18.77
CA ARG A 17 -7.68 -0.17 -17.52
C ARG A 17 -7.78 -1.05 -16.28
N THR A 18 -8.27 -2.28 -16.39
CA THR A 18 -8.34 -3.25 -15.30
C THR A 18 -8.17 -4.65 -15.85
N THR A 19 -7.51 -5.50 -15.08
CA THR A 19 -7.29 -6.88 -15.47
C THR A 19 -8.49 -7.78 -15.12
N LEU A 20 -9.42 -7.33 -14.28
CA LEU A 20 -10.54 -8.13 -13.77
C LEU A 20 -11.83 -8.06 -14.61
N VAL A 21 -11.82 -7.38 -15.76
CA VAL A 21 -12.94 -7.48 -16.72
C VAL A 21 -12.93 -8.87 -17.35
N TRP A 22 -14.13 -9.42 -17.64
CA TRP A 22 -14.28 -10.73 -18.28
C TRP A 22 -13.43 -10.85 -19.56
N PRO A 23 -12.63 -11.93 -19.74
CA PRO A 23 -12.47 -13.10 -18.87
C PRO A 23 -11.43 -12.92 -17.74
N GLY A 24 -10.81 -11.76 -17.60
CA GLY A 24 -9.73 -11.47 -16.65
C GLY A 24 -10.10 -11.70 -15.19
N GLY A 25 -11.38 -11.49 -14.83
CA GLY A 25 -11.88 -11.75 -13.47
C GLY A 25 -11.74 -13.21 -13.01
N ILE A 26 -11.56 -14.15 -13.92
CA ILE A 26 -11.21 -15.53 -13.60
C ILE A 26 -9.74 -15.81 -13.86
N VAL A 27 -9.23 -15.35 -14.99
CA VAL A 27 -7.86 -15.65 -15.44
C VAL A 27 -6.80 -15.14 -14.48
N TRP A 28 -6.93 -13.92 -13.97
CA TRP A 28 -5.93 -13.33 -13.07
C TRP A 28 -5.88 -13.98 -11.69
N PRO A 29 -7.00 -14.20 -10.98
CA PRO A 29 -6.99 -14.98 -9.74
C PRO A 29 -6.41 -16.39 -9.92
N LEU A 30 -6.76 -17.08 -11.02
CA LEU A 30 -6.20 -18.40 -11.34
C LEU A 30 -4.70 -18.32 -11.62
N ALA A 31 -4.23 -17.31 -12.35
CA ALA A 31 -2.81 -17.11 -12.64
C ALA A 31 -2.02 -16.85 -11.35
N TRP A 32 -2.55 -16.05 -10.43
CA TRP A 32 -1.95 -15.87 -9.11
C TRP A 32 -1.97 -17.15 -8.28
N ALA A 33 -3.08 -17.87 -8.24
CA ALA A 33 -3.17 -19.16 -7.54
C ALA A 33 -2.16 -20.16 -8.08
N LEU A 34 -2.03 -20.27 -9.42
CA LEU A 34 -1.07 -21.14 -10.08
C LEU A 34 0.39 -20.70 -9.80
N HIS A 35 0.64 -19.38 -9.82
CA HIS A 35 1.95 -18.83 -9.46
C HIS A 35 2.38 -19.26 -8.04
N TRP A 36 1.49 -19.08 -7.07
CA TRP A 36 1.76 -19.47 -5.69
C TRP A 36 1.88 -20.98 -5.51
N ALA A 37 1.05 -21.77 -6.18
CA ALA A 37 1.16 -23.24 -6.17
C ALA A 37 2.50 -23.72 -6.77
N THR A 38 2.92 -23.10 -7.89
CA THR A 38 4.21 -23.39 -8.53
C THR A 38 5.37 -23.01 -7.60
N LEU A 39 5.30 -21.85 -6.97
CA LEU A 39 6.33 -21.38 -6.03
C LEU A 39 6.45 -22.35 -4.84
N HIS A 40 5.32 -22.81 -4.29
CA HIS A 40 5.29 -23.80 -3.22
C HIS A 40 5.91 -25.14 -3.64
N ALA A 41 5.59 -25.63 -4.84
CA ALA A 41 6.16 -26.86 -5.37
C ALA A 41 7.68 -26.76 -5.61
N VAL A 42 8.15 -25.65 -6.17
CA VAL A 42 9.58 -25.37 -6.38
C VAL A 42 10.32 -25.30 -5.04
N GLU A 43 9.73 -24.59 -4.06
CA GLU A 43 10.28 -24.51 -2.71
C GLU A 43 10.45 -25.91 -2.08
N ALA A 44 9.43 -26.75 -2.16
CA ALA A 44 9.48 -28.12 -1.65
C ALA A 44 10.59 -28.92 -2.34
N SER A 45 10.69 -28.86 -3.68
CA SER A 45 11.69 -29.62 -4.44
C SER A 45 13.14 -29.18 -4.16
N VAL A 46 13.37 -27.88 -3.98
CA VAL A 46 14.70 -27.34 -3.67
C VAL A 46 15.12 -27.72 -2.24
N VAL A 47 14.22 -27.60 -1.27
CA VAL A 47 14.51 -27.91 0.13
C VAL A 47 14.70 -29.42 0.37
N ASP A 48 13.92 -30.25 -0.32
CA ASP A 48 14.05 -31.72 -0.20
C ASP A 48 15.28 -32.27 -0.95
N GLY A 49 15.74 -31.57 -2.01
CA GLY A 49 16.92 -31.93 -2.80
C GLY A 49 18.26 -31.56 -2.15
N GLU A 50 18.28 -30.61 -1.23
CA GLU A 50 19.50 -30.07 -0.62
C GLU A 50 19.80 -30.65 0.79
N ARG A 51 19.53 -31.92 1.03
CA ARG A 51 20.08 -32.58 2.22
C ARG A 51 21.55 -32.89 1.95
N GLY A 52 22.46 -32.20 2.66
CA GLY A 52 23.88 -32.49 2.61
C GLY A 52 24.15 -33.93 3.00
N ALA A 53 25.30 -34.45 2.59
CA ALA A 53 25.75 -35.82 2.93
C ALA A 53 25.74 -36.12 4.44
N ASP A 54 25.78 -35.09 5.27
CA ASP A 54 25.78 -35.15 6.74
C ASP A 54 24.39 -34.94 7.38
N GLY A 55 23.33 -34.91 6.57
CA GLY A 55 21.95 -34.71 7.06
C GLY A 55 21.61 -33.24 7.51
N GLU A 56 22.55 -32.32 7.42
CA GLU A 56 22.29 -30.89 7.69
C GLU A 56 21.47 -30.26 6.59
N ARG A 57 20.47 -29.46 7.01
CA ARG A 57 19.66 -28.68 6.07
C ARG A 57 20.50 -27.52 5.55
N MET A 58 20.78 -27.49 4.27
CA MET A 58 21.38 -26.34 3.63
C MET A 58 20.42 -25.13 3.68
N PRO A 59 20.94 -23.91 3.86
CA PRO A 59 20.12 -22.72 3.82
C PRO A 59 19.48 -22.56 2.44
N ALA A 60 18.19 -22.19 2.43
CA ALA A 60 17.46 -21.98 1.18
C ALA A 60 18.18 -20.94 0.29
N PRO A 61 18.27 -21.15 -1.03
CA PRO A 61 18.94 -20.26 -1.95
C PRO A 61 18.39 -18.83 -1.87
N SER A 62 19.29 -17.84 -1.95
CA SER A 62 18.90 -16.40 -1.85
C SER A 62 17.89 -15.99 -2.92
N TRP A 63 18.00 -16.55 -4.14
CA TRP A 63 17.08 -16.24 -5.23
C TRP A 63 15.62 -16.60 -4.89
N LEU A 64 15.39 -17.64 -4.08
CA LEU A 64 14.04 -18.05 -3.68
C LEU A 64 13.41 -16.98 -2.77
N ARG A 65 14.18 -16.43 -1.83
CA ARG A 65 13.76 -15.28 -1.02
C ARG A 65 13.43 -14.09 -1.90
N ASP A 66 14.24 -13.80 -2.91
CA ASP A 66 14.04 -12.65 -3.80
C ASP A 66 12.78 -12.84 -4.66
N VAL A 67 12.47 -14.07 -5.09
CA VAL A 67 11.21 -14.41 -5.78
C VAL A 67 10.01 -14.20 -4.86
N HIS A 68 10.06 -14.62 -3.58
CA HIS A 68 9.00 -14.36 -2.61
C HIS A 68 8.78 -12.84 -2.40
N THR A 69 9.86 -12.09 -2.25
CA THR A 69 9.80 -10.61 -2.12
C THR A 69 9.13 -9.97 -3.34
N ALA A 70 9.59 -10.32 -4.54
CA ALA A 70 9.05 -9.77 -5.78
C ALA A 70 7.57 -10.15 -5.98
N SER A 71 7.20 -11.39 -5.64
CA SER A 71 5.82 -11.87 -5.74
C SER A 71 4.89 -11.13 -4.77
N ALA A 72 5.34 -10.88 -3.55
CA ALA A 72 4.56 -10.12 -2.57
C ALA A 72 4.33 -8.67 -3.02
N VAL A 73 5.40 -7.99 -3.47
CA VAL A 73 5.31 -6.62 -3.98
C VAL A 73 4.41 -6.54 -5.21
N ALA A 74 4.57 -7.47 -6.16
CA ALA A 74 3.75 -7.51 -7.37
C ALA A 74 2.26 -7.77 -7.05
N LEU A 75 1.96 -8.66 -6.10
CA LEU A 75 0.58 -8.91 -5.66
C LEU A 75 -0.05 -7.67 -5.02
N VAL A 76 0.68 -6.99 -4.13
CA VAL A 76 0.21 -5.76 -3.50
C VAL A 76 -0.01 -4.67 -4.54
N ALA A 77 0.93 -4.47 -5.47
CA ALA A 77 0.82 -3.47 -6.52
C ALA A 77 -0.39 -3.75 -7.45
N TRP A 78 -0.57 -5.01 -7.87
CA TRP A 78 -1.71 -5.44 -8.68
C TRP A 78 -3.03 -5.23 -7.93
N ALA A 79 -3.13 -5.67 -6.67
CA ALA A 79 -4.34 -5.50 -5.87
C ALA A 79 -4.67 -4.01 -5.62
N SER A 80 -3.66 -3.16 -5.38
CA SER A 80 -3.82 -1.71 -5.22
C SER A 80 -4.33 -1.05 -6.50
N TRP A 81 -3.80 -1.48 -7.64
CA TRP A 81 -4.26 -1.04 -8.94
C TRP A 81 -5.73 -1.42 -9.17
N GLU A 82 -6.06 -2.70 -9.05
CA GLU A 82 -7.43 -3.19 -9.28
C GLU A 82 -8.43 -2.53 -8.35
N ALA A 83 -8.09 -2.38 -7.07
CA ALA A 83 -8.95 -1.70 -6.10
C ALA A 83 -9.23 -0.25 -6.51
N SER A 84 -8.20 0.48 -6.99
CA SER A 84 -8.36 1.86 -7.46
C SER A 84 -9.24 1.97 -8.70
N GLU A 85 -9.08 1.06 -9.68
CA GLU A 85 -9.89 1.04 -10.90
C GLU A 85 -11.35 0.69 -10.60
N TRP A 86 -11.61 -0.28 -9.73
CA TRP A 86 -12.96 -0.59 -9.28
C TRP A 86 -13.61 0.57 -8.54
N ALA A 87 -12.88 1.22 -7.63
CA ALA A 87 -13.37 2.41 -6.95
C ALA A 87 -13.73 3.51 -7.96
N GLY A 88 -12.88 3.73 -8.98
CA GLY A 88 -13.12 4.72 -10.04
C GLY A 88 -14.36 4.47 -10.90
N ARG A 89 -14.85 3.22 -10.95
CA ARG A 89 -16.07 2.85 -11.68
C ARG A 89 -17.36 3.07 -10.89
N VAL A 90 -17.29 2.88 -9.55
CA VAL A 90 -18.47 2.90 -8.69
C VAL A 90 -18.62 4.19 -7.88
N THR A 91 -17.60 5.07 -7.92
CA THR A 91 -17.63 6.33 -7.18
C THR A 91 -17.62 7.55 -8.11
N PRO A 92 -18.13 8.70 -7.68
CA PRO A 92 -18.08 9.93 -8.46
C PRO A 92 -16.64 10.33 -8.81
N ARG A 93 -16.45 10.88 -10.00
CA ARG A 93 -15.15 11.40 -10.44
C ARG A 93 -14.64 12.47 -9.47
N GLY A 94 -13.33 12.41 -9.16
CA GLY A 94 -12.70 13.35 -8.23
C GLY A 94 -12.94 13.05 -6.75
N SER A 95 -13.61 11.94 -6.41
CA SER A 95 -13.75 11.49 -5.03
C SER A 95 -12.43 10.88 -4.51
N ALA A 96 -12.24 10.93 -3.19
CA ALA A 96 -11.07 10.35 -2.54
C ALA A 96 -11.08 8.81 -2.50
N TRP A 97 -12.20 8.16 -2.83
CA TRP A 97 -12.35 6.70 -2.78
C TRP A 97 -11.33 5.95 -3.62
N ILE A 98 -10.94 6.51 -4.78
CA ILE A 98 -9.93 5.91 -5.66
C ILE A 98 -8.58 5.84 -4.93
N ALA A 99 -8.17 6.95 -4.33
CA ALA A 99 -6.92 7.01 -3.56
C ALA A 99 -6.98 6.10 -2.32
N CYS A 100 -8.12 6.06 -1.62
CA CYS A 100 -8.32 5.18 -0.48
C CYS A 100 -8.19 3.71 -0.89
N ALA A 101 -8.88 3.30 -1.95
CA ALA A 101 -8.85 1.93 -2.44
C ALA A 101 -7.44 1.50 -2.87
N ALA A 102 -6.68 2.38 -3.51
CA ALA A 102 -5.29 2.12 -3.90
C ALA A 102 -4.38 1.81 -2.69
N ALA A 103 -4.61 2.43 -1.54
CA ALA A 103 -3.79 2.24 -0.35
C ALA A 103 -4.16 1.01 0.49
N LEU A 104 -5.40 0.50 0.38
CA LEU A 104 -5.89 -0.57 1.25
C LEU A 104 -5.06 -1.85 1.17
N PRO A 105 -4.71 -2.42 -0.01
CA PRO A 105 -3.91 -3.64 -0.07
C PRO A 105 -2.51 -3.48 0.52
N ALA A 106 -1.86 -2.33 0.28
CA ALA A 106 -0.56 -2.01 0.86
C ALA A 106 -0.64 -1.90 2.39
N THR A 107 -1.66 -1.22 2.90
CA THR A 107 -1.93 -1.08 4.34
C THR A 107 -2.20 -2.44 4.98
N ALA A 108 -3.04 -3.27 4.36
CA ALA A 108 -3.35 -4.61 4.83
C ALA A 108 -2.12 -5.54 4.79
N GLY A 109 -1.30 -5.44 3.74
CA GLY A 109 -0.06 -6.20 3.61
C GLY A 109 0.92 -5.90 4.73
N LEU A 110 1.16 -4.62 5.04
CA LEU A 110 2.00 -4.25 6.19
C LEU A 110 1.40 -4.69 7.53
N ALA A 111 0.09 -4.49 7.73
CA ALA A 111 -0.59 -4.93 8.95
C ALA A 111 -0.52 -6.45 9.14
N ALA A 112 -0.58 -7.24 8.06
CA ALA A 112 -0.46 -8.68 8.12
C ALA A 112 0.91 -9.12 8.67
N THR A 113 2.00 -8.38 8.41
CA THR A 113 3.33 -8.70 8.95
C THR A 113 3.41 -8.51 10.47
N LEU A 114 2.48 -7.76 11.05
CA LEU A 114 2.39 -7.52 12.50
C LEU A 114 1.57 -8.59 13.22
N TRP A 115 0.89 -9.45 12.48
CA TRP A 115 0.02 -10.47 13.06
C TRP A 115 0.74 -11.82 13.13
N PRO A 116 1.11 -12.31 14.33
CA PRO A 116 1.91 -13.52 14.48
C PRO A 116 1.29 -14.77 13.82
N ARG A 117 -0.06 -14.88 13.85
CA ARG A 117 -0.75 -16.00 13.17
C ARG A 117 -0.60 -15.96 11.65
N ALA A 118 -0.66 -14.78 11.03
CA ALA A 118 -0.43 -14.66 9.59
C ALA A 118 1.00 -15.07 9.26
N MET A 119 1.97 -14.64 10.06
CA MET A 119 3.38 -14.95 9.87
C MET A 119 3.74 -16.43 10.15
N SER A 120 2.84 -17.19 10.79
CA SER A 120 3.04 -18.64 11.01
C SER A 120 2.55 -19.53 9.87
N TRP A 121 1.87 -18.96 8.87
CA TRP A 121 1.34 -19.69 7.73
C TRP A 121 2.23 -19.52 6.50
N TRP A 122 2.25 -20.56 5.64
CA TRP A 122 2.85 -20.40 4.32
C TRP A 122 2.10 -19.31 3.52
N PRO A 123 2.81 -18.47 2.75
CA PRO A 123 4.24 -18.47 2.45
C PRO A 123 5.13 -17.71 3.47
N PHE A 124 4.54 -16.99 4.44
CA PHE A 124 5.26 -16.10 5.36
C PHE A 124 6.22 -16.85 6.28
N ALA A 125 5.77 -17.98 6.83
CA ALA A 125 6.56 -18.75 7.82
C ALA A 125 7.91 -19.22 7.28
N ARG A 126 8.01 -19.46 5.98
CA ARG A 126 9.22 -19.97 5.36
C ARG A 126 10.27 -18.89 5.11
N PHE A 127 9.83 -17.71 4.68
CA PHE A 127 10.68 -16.58 4.37
C PHE A 127 10.18 -15.28 5.06
N PRO A 128 10.16 -15.25 6.42
CA PRO A 128 9.58 -14.11 7.13
C PRO A 128 10.26 -12.79 6.77
N ASP A 129 11.58 -12.79 6.57
CA ASP A 129 12.33 -11.59 6.20
C ASP A 129 12.01 -11.10 4.79
N ALA A 130 11.68 -11.99 3.84
CA ALA A 130 11.25 -11.61 2.50
C ALA A 130 10.01 -10.73 2.53
N TYR A 131 9.05 -11.08 3.37
CA TYR A 131 7.78 -10.37 3.51
C TYR A 131 7.87 -9.19 4.48
N ALA A 132 8.36 -9.45 5.69
CA ALA A 132 8.35 -8.44 6.75
C ALA A 132 9.41 -7.35 6.54
N LYS A 133 10.61 -7.70 6.06
CA LYS A 133 11.69 -6.72 5.85
C LYS A 133 11.76 -6.26 4.41
N HIS A 134 12.08 -7.14 3.45
CA HIS A 134 12.38 -6.71 2.08
C HIS A 134 11.16 -6.15 1.34
N ALA A 135 10.08 -6.92 1.26
CA ALA A 135 8.82 -6.43 0.68
C ALA A 135 8.24 -5.29 1.52
N GLY A 136 8.33 -5.41 2.86
CA GLY A 136 7.86 -4.39 3.79
C GLY A 136 8.49 -3.02 3.54
N TRP A 137 9.81 -2.92 3.29
CA TRP A 137 10.45 -1.65 2.95
C TRP A 137 9.92 -1.03 1.67
N ILE A 138 9.72 -1.83 0.62
CA ILE A 138 9.21 -1.34 -0.66
C ILE A 138 7.77 -0.85 -0.49
N VAL A 139 6.91 -1.64 0.14
CA VAL A 139 5.50 -1.31 0.36
C VAL A 139 5.35 -0.11 1.29
N ALA A 140 6.10 -0.04 2.38
CA ALA A 140 6.08 1.09 3.31
C ALA A 140 6.53 2.39 2.64
N SER A 141 7.58 2.34 1.80
CA SER A 141 8.05 3.50 1.04
C SER A 141 7.01 3.98 0.03
N ALA A 142 6.37 3.06 -0.71
CA ALA A 142 5.29 3.40 -1.63
C ALA A 142 4.09 4.00 -0.90
N LEU A 143 3.72 3.44 0.25
CA LEU A 143 2.61 3.94 1.07
C LEU A 143 2.93 5.31 1.70
N ALA A 144 4.19 5.56 2.09
CA ALA A 144 4.64 6.87 2.56
C ALA A 144 4.59 7.93 1.44
N ALA A 145 5.01 7.57 0.23
CA ALA A 145 4.91 8.45 -0.94
C ALA A 145 3.44 8.74 -1.29
N TRP A 146 2.58 7.71 -1.28
CA TRP A 146 1.13 7.88 -1.43
C TRP A 146 0.54 8.80 -0.36
N PHE A 147 0.93 8.62 0.90
CA PHE A 147 0.46 9.42 2.03
C PHE A 147 0.77 10.90 1.83
N VAL A 148 2.02 11.23 1.50
CA VAL A 148 2.45 12.61 1.23
C VAL A 148 1.71 13.17 0.01
N GLY A 149 1.75 12.45 -1.12
CA GLY A 149 1.12 12.88 -2.37
C GLY A 149 -0.38 13.15 -2.20
N THR A 150 -1.08 12.26 -1.52
CA THR A 150 -2.53 12.39 -1.32
C THR A 150 -2.90 13.57 -0.39
N ASN A 151 -2.08 13.84 0.65
CA ASN A 151 -2.27 15.03 1.49
C ASN A 151 -2.10 16.34 0.72
N VAL A 152 -1.25 16.36 -0.30
CA VAL A 152 -0.98 17.55 -1.11
C VAL A 152 -2.03 17.75 -2.21
N VAL A 153 -2.40 16.67 -2.92
CA VAL A 153 -3.20 16.80 -4.15
C VAL A 153 -4.70 16.57 -3.95
N SER A 154 -5.12 15.87 -2.90
CA SER A 154 -6.51 15.46 -2.74
C SER A 154 -7.29 16.39 -1.80
N PRO A 155 -8.41 16.98 -2.27
CA PRO A 155 -9.33 17.69 -1.40
C PRO A 155 -10.08 16.78 -0.42
N GLY A 156 -9.96 15.46 -0.55
CA GLY A 156 -10.62 14.52 0.33
C GLY A 156 -12.14 14.42 0.12
N SER A 157 -12.65 14.69 -1.08
CA SER A 157 -14.09 14.60 -1.36
C SER A 157 -14.62 13.21 -1.02
N ALA A 158 -15.60 13.15 -0.11
CA ALA A 158 -16.22 11.92 0.34
C ALA A 158 -17.44 11.50 -0.51
N ALA A 159 -17.74 12.23 -1.61
CA ALA A 159 -18.94 11.99 -2.41
C ALA A 159 -19.11 10.49 -2.76
N PRO A 160 -20.32 9.92 -2.64
CA PRO A 160 -21.61 10.57 -2.40
C PRO A 160 -21.91 10.93 -0.93
N LEU A 161 -21.04 10.58 0.01
CA LEU A 161 -21.20 10.90 1.42
C LEU A 161 -20.91 12.37 1.69
N ARG A 162 -21.46 12.89 2.79
CA ARG A 162 -21.04 14.22 3.30
C ARG A 162 -19.60 14.14 3.81
N TRP A 163 -18.82 15.18 3.52
CA TRP A 163 -17.51 15.30 4.11
C TRP A 163 -17.62 15.67 5.60
N LEU A 164 -16.99 14.87 6.44
CA LEU A 164 -16.89 15.09 7.89
C LEU A 164 -15.41 15.08 8.28
N PRO A 165 -14.93 16.06 9.06
CA PRO A 165 -13.55 16.02 9.54
C PRO A 165 -13.27 14.72 10.28
N VAL A 166 -12.07 14.16 10.09
CA VAL A 166 -11.60 12.91 10.69
C VAL A 166 -12.36 11.66 10.24
N ALA A 167 -13.69 11.75 10.06
CA ALA A 167 -14.55 10.62 9.72
C ALA A 167 -14.78 10.45 8.21
N ASN A 168 -14.09 11.21 7.36
CA ASN A 168 -14.15 10.99 5.92
C ASN A 168 -13.23 9.83 5.48
N PRO A 169 -13.51 9.20 4.33
CA PRO A 169 -12.77 8.03 3.86
C PRO A 169 -11.26 8.28 3.77
N LEU A 170 -10.86 9.47 3.34
CA LEU A 170 -9.45 9.79 3.19
C LEU A 170 -8.73 9.87 4.52
N ASP A 171 -9.26 10.62 5.50
CA ASP A 171 -8.59 10.78 6.79
C ASP A 171 -8.50 9.44 7.53
N VAL A 172 -9.54 8.60 7.45
CA VAL A 172 -9.52 7.24 8.01
C VAL A 172 -8.45 6.38 7.33
N THR A 173 -8.34 6.43 6.00
CA THR A 173 -7.33 5.65 5.28
C THR A 173 -5.92 6.15 5.55
N LEU A 174 -5.72 7.47 5.63
CA LEU A 174 -4.43 8.08 6.01
C LEU A 174 -4.01 7.63 7.42
N ALA A 175 -4.94 7.66 8.38
CA ALA A 175 -4.68 7.20 9.74
C ALA A 175 -4.32 5.70 9.77
N ALA A 176 -5.07 4.86 9.08
CA ALA A 176 -4.80 3.42 8.99
C ALA A 176 -3.44 3.13 8.35
N ALA A 177 -3.10 3.82 7.25
CA ALA A 177 -1.81 3.71 6.59
C ALA A 177 -0.66 4.14 7.50
N LEU A 178 -0.80 5.26 8.22
CA LEU A 178 0.19 5.73 9.17
C LEU A 178 0.40 4.73 10.31
N VAL A 179 -0.68 4.20 10.89
CA VAL A 179 -0.61 3.17 11.93
C VAL A 179 0.11 1.91 11.44
N ALA A 180 -0.21 1.44 10.23
CA ALA A 180 0.43 0.27 9.63
C ALA A 180 1.93 0.48 9.39
N VAL A 181 2.32 1.64 8.82
CA VAL A 181 3.74 1.98 8.57
C VAL A 181 4.50 2.15 9.88
N VAL A 182 3.94 2.84 10.87
CA VAL A 182 4.57 3.02 12.19
C VAL A 182 4.73 1.68 12.91
N GLY A 183 3.69 0.85 12.91
CA GLY A 183 3.74 -0.50 13.50
C GLY A 183 4.82 -1.34 12.83
N TRP A 184 4.82 -1.40 11.50
CA TRP A 184 5.83 -2.11 10.72
C TRP A 184 7.25 -1.57 10.99
N ALA A 185 7.43 -0.24 11.00
CA ALA A 185 8.73 0.38 11.24
C ALA A 185 9.29 0.05 12.63
N ARG A 186 8.43 -0.04 13.64
CA ARG A 186 8.83 -0.46 14.98
C ARG A 186 9.24 -1.92 15.04
N ALA A 187 8.54 -2.79 14.32
CA ALA A 187 8.76 -4.23 14.40
C ALA A 187 9.88 -4.73 13.48
N HIS A 188 10.02 -4.15 12.27
CA HIS A 188 10.79 -4.79 11.19
C HIS A 188 11.82 -3.89 10.48
N SER A 189 11.74 -2.55 10.61
CA SER A 189 12.58 -1.66 9.79
C SER A 189 14.06 -1.67 10.16
N GLY A 190 14.40 -1.98 11.40
CA GLY A 190 15.75 -1.80 11.94
C GLY A 190 16.17 -0.33 12.12
N MET A 191 15.28 0.64 11.87
CA MET A 191 15.59 2.06 12.02
C MET A 191 15.84 2.43 13.49
N PRO A 192 16.83 3.31 13.79
CA PRO A 192 16.99 3.90 15.11
C PRO A 192 15.71 4.61 15.57
N GLN A 193 15.46 4.61 16.89
CA GLN A 193 14.28 5.24 17.47
C GLN A 193 14.15 6.70 17.06
N ALA A 194 15.23 7.48 17.18
CA ALA A 194 15.24 8.89 16.80
C ALA A 194 14.81 9.12 15.32
N ALA A 195 15.28 8.28 14.39
CA ALA A 195 14.88 8.39 13.00
C ALA A 195 13.38 8.11 12.81
N ARG A 196 12.81 7.12 13.52
CA ARG A 196 11.36 6.83 13.48
C ARG A 196 10.54 7.99 14.04
N GLU A 197 11.01 8.63 15.12
CA GLU A 197 10.33 9.77 15.75
C GLU A 197 10.35 10.99 14.83
N HIS A 198 11.48 11.30 14.19
CA HIS A 198 11.56 12.37 13.20
C HIS A 198 10.65 12.11 11.99
N TRP A 199 10.65 10.86 11.47
CA TRP A 199 9.75 10.48 10.38
C TRP A 199 8.27 10.62 10.78
N LEU A 200 7.91 10.16 11.99
CA LEU A 200 6.54 10.30 12.52
C LEU A 200 6.16 11.77 12.68
N GLY A 201 7.05 12.59 13.22
CA GLY A 201 6.83 14.03 13.34
C GLY A 201 6.55 14.69 11.98
N GLY A 202 7.38 14.36 10.97
CA GLY A 202 7.17 14.83 9.59
C GLY A 202 5.85 14.36 9.00
N ALA A 203 5.47 13.09 9.21
CA ALA A 203 4.20 12.55 8.72
C ALA A 203 3.00 13.24 9.39
N LEU A 204 3.05 13.47 10.71
CA LEU A 204 2.00 14.20 11.44
C LEU A 204 1.91 15.66 10.99
N PHE A 205 3.05 16.30 10.72
CA PHE A 205 3.08 17.66 10.15
C PHE A 205 2.37 17.70 8.80
N VAL A 206 2.69 16.77 7.89
CA VAL A 206 2.02 16.70 6.57
C VAL A 206 0.53 16.41 6.72
N ALA A 207 0.16 15.46 7.59
CA ALA A 207 -1.25 15.13 7.82
C ALA A 207 -2.03 16.31 8.42
N GLY A 208 -1.46 17.00 9.41
CA GLY A 208 -2.08 18.16 10.07
C GLY A 208 -2.33 19.30 9.09
N ASN A 209 -1.32 19.63 8.26
CA ASN A 209 -1.50 20.65 7.21
C ASN A 209 -2.58 20.22 6.19
N GLY A 210 -2.50 18.98 5.67
CA GLY A 210 -3.49 18.47 4.74
C GLY A 210 -4.91 18.48 5.33
N PHE A 211 -5.05 18.14 6.59
CA PHE A 211 -6.33 18.19 7.31
C PHE A 211 -6.87 19.63 7.42
N LEU A 212 -6.06 20.59 7.87
CA LEU A 212 -6.45 22.00 7.97
C LEU A 212 -6.89 22.56 6.62
N LEU A 213 -6.14 22.26 5.55
CA LEU A 213 -6.49 22.69 4.20
C LEU A 213 -7.83 22.09 3.73
N ARG A 214 -8.09 20.81 4.04
CA ARG A 214 -9.39 20.17 3.73
C ARG A 214 -10.55 20.79 4.51
N VAL A 215 -10.35 21.11 5.78
CA VAL A 215 -11.36 21.83 6.58
C VAL A 215 -11.67 23.20 5.96
N ALA A 216 -10.64 23.97 5.59
CA ALA A 216 -10.82 25.26 4.92
C ALA A 216 -11.55 25.12 3.57
N HIS A 217 -11.22 24.08 2.80
CA HIS A 217 -11.91 23.80 1.54
C HIS A 217 -13.38 23.44 1.73
N HIS A 218 -13.68 22.44 2.58
CA HIS A 218 -15.05 21.92 2.70
C HIS A 218 -15.99 22.76 3.57
N TRP A 219 -15.47 23.40 4.60
CA TRP A 219 -16.27 24.24 5.50
C TRP A 219 -16.10 25.73 5.27
N GLY A 220 -14.89 26.16 4.85
CA GLY A 220 -14.62 27.55 4.52
C GLY A 220 -14.97 27.96 3.08
N GLY A 221 -15.28 26.96 2.21
CA GLY A 221 -15.58 27.21 0.80
C GLY A 221 -14.37 27.65 -0.03
N VAL A 222 -13.15 27.53 0.50
CA VAL A 222 -11.92 27.92 -0.21
C VAL A 222 -11.66 26.92 -1.37
N PRO A 223 -11.52 27.39 -2.63
CA PRO A 223 -11.24 26.49 -3.74
C PRO A 223 -9.96 25.67 -3.54
N TRP A 224 -9.98 24.36 -3.87
CA TRP A 224 -8.79 23.50 -3.79
C TRP A 224 -7.82 23.80 -4.92
N ARG A 225 -7.15 24.92 -4.80
CA ARG A 225 -6.07 25.39 -5.68
C ARG A 225 -5.02 26.05 -4.83
N LEU A 226 -3.75 25.76 -5.10
CA LEU A 226 -2.63 26.24 -4.29
C LEU A 226 -2.67 27.78 -4.14
N SER A 227 -2.92 28.52 -5.23
CA SER A 227 -3.03 29.97 -5.20
C SER A 227 -4.16 30.46 -4.31
N SER A 228 -5.33 29.83 -4.33
CA SER A 228 -6.48 30.20 -3.49
C SER A 228 -6.23 29.88 -2.02
N LEU A 229 -5.68 28.70 -1.73
CA LEU A 229 -5.37 28.26 -0.36
C LEU A 229 -4.30 29.16 0.28
N LEU A 230 -3.24 29.53 -0.47
CA LEU A 230 -2.19 30.39 0.05
C LEU A 230 -2.60 31.87 0.16
N ALA A 231 -3.55 32.33 -0.63
CA ALA A 231 -4.05 33.70 -0.56
C ALA A 231 -5.11 33.93 0.53
N ASP A 232 -5.74 32.86 1.03
CA ASP A 232 -6.79 32.95 2.02
C ASP A 232 -6.23 33.25 3.42
N LYS A 233 -6.70 34.37 4.02
CA LYS A 233 -6.24 34.85 5.32
C LYS A 233 -6.59 33.91 6.47
N THR A 234 -7.71 33.19 6.37
CA THR A 234 -8.13 32.23 7.39
C THR A 234 -7.21 31.00 7.37
N VAL A 235 -6.85 30.54 6.16
CA VAL A 235 -5.87 29.46 5.99
C VAL A 235 -4.51 29.85 6.55
N GLN A 236 -4.02 31.07 6.20
CA GLN A 236 -2.74 31.58 6.72
C GLN A 236 -2.74 31.66 8.24
N ALA A 237 -3.82 32.23 8.82
CA ALA A 237 -3.96 32.31 10.28
C ALA A 237 -4.01 30.93 10.94
N ALA A 238 -4.79 29.99 10.38
CA ALA A 238 -4.89 28.63 10.92
C ALA A 238 -3.54 27.90 10.88
N LEU A 239 -2.80 27.99 9.78
CA LEU A 239 -1.46 27.40 9.67
C LEU A 239 -0.46 28.06 10.64
N THR A 240 -0.52 29.39 10.81
CA THR A 240 0.35 30.11 11.75
C THR A 240 0.07 29.74 13.21
N LEU A 241 -1.21 29.53 13.57
CA LEU A 241 -1.60 29.15 14.92
C LEU A 241 -1.33 27.68 15.23
N ALA A 242 -1.27 26.81 14.21
CA ALA A 242 -1.04 25.38 14.40
C ALA A 242 0.46 25.05 14.63
N TRP A 243 1.37 25.92 14.19
CA TRP A 243 2.82 25.72 14.23
C TRP A 243 3.59 26.87 14.90
#